data_c25a39fdf14f3eb3791be61d5fed52dd
#
_entry.id   c25a39fdf14f3eb3791be61d5fed52dd
#
_cell.length_a   1.000
_cell.length_b   1.000
_cell.length_c   1.000
_cell.angle_alpha   90.00
_cell.angle_beta   90.00
_cell.angle_gamma   90.00
#
_symmetry.space_group_name_H-M   'P 1'
#
loop_
_entity.id
_entity.type
_entity.pdbx_description
1 polymer ?
#
loop_
_entity_poly.entity_id
_entity_poly.type
_entity_poly.pdbx_seq_one_letter_code
_entity_poly.pdbx_strand_id
1 'polypeptide(L)'
;MTTLAVGFWGAYFGSVVLSFIAALLAFMGSARRVAVTGALSALSSAGYAVVFLGWVPVRDAETLQRLQAHVAAVTASFLGLALFMLLESFRSRAGVVRSRVLLTALAVFVIGVGWLLSARGALKLAVFMQAVMAVTGLAVSLRSALRGERAGWLAVAALPCICVAAIGLNWYAFRPGDTPWQVHAATAVASMAYLLCIAVAMWSRYSYLIEVRTVMTHGPNFDPITRLPAHERTGLKLGKRFDTDGPCGVIVVSIGNLGVVEPLHGRAAYNHALFVCASRLRKLALPGVELARVPEDAFLLLMRHPRDGEQMVDYAMQVKRRLERPVQLGTSGDLTHLEASSAVWEAKVGIGVLVAPVEMPPRLAIAQARAMSRSA
;
A
#
# COMPACT_ATOMS: atom_id res chain seq x y z
N MET A 1 -4.36 -24.73 -36.17
CA MET A 1 -3.28 -24.22 -35.29
C MET A 1 -2.07 -25.14 -35.38
N THR A 2 -0.86 -24.60 -35.45
CA THR A 2 0.40 -25.40 -35.38
C THR A 2 0.63 -25.87 -33.97
N THR A 3 1.42 -26.94 -33.77
CA THR A 3 1.78 -27.49 -32.44
C THR A 3 2.43 -26.42 -31.55
N LEU A 4 3.25 -25.54 -32.15
CA LEU A 4 3.89 -24.42 -31.45
C LEU A 4 2.85 -23.42 -30.92
N ALA A 5 1.82 -23.06 -31.72
CA ALA A 5 0.78 -22.14 -31.27
C ALA A 5 -0.01 -22.72 -30.10
N VAL A 6 -0.28 -24.04 -30.10
CA VAL A 6 -0.93 -24.73 -28.97
C VAL A 6 -0.09 -24.66 -27.73
N GLY A 7 1.25 -24.83 -27.82
CA GLY A 7 2.17 -24.72 -26.69
C GLY A 7 2.15 -23.32 -26.06
N PHE A 8 2.16 -22.23 -26.82
CA PHE A 8 2.09 -20.87 -26.30
C PHE A 8 0.77 -20.59 -25.59
N TRP A 9 -0.36 -21.05 -26.14
CA TRP A 9 -1.66 -20.90 -25.49
C TRP A 9 -1.77 -21.77 -24.23
N GLY A 10 -1.19 -22.96 -24.23
CA GLY A 10 -1.09 -23.81 -23.03
C GLY A 10 -0.34 -23.10 -21.90
N ALA A 11 0.81 -22.47 -22.19
CA ALA A 11 1.57 -21.69 -21.23
C ALA A 11 0.76 -20.48 -20.70
N TYR A 12 0.03 -19.77 -21.59
CA TYR A 12 -0.85 -18.68 -21.19
C TYR A 12 -1.96 -19.16 -20.23
N PHE A 13 -2.70 -20.22 -20.57
CA PHE A 13 -3.75 -20.72 -19.68
C PHE A 13 -3.19 -21.30 -18.38
N GLY A 14 -2.00 -21.90 -18.43
CA GLY A 14 -1.26 -22.29 -17.22
C GLY A 14 -0.97 -21.08 -16.32
N SER A 15 -0.54 -19.94 -16.89
CA SER A 15 -0.31 -18.71 -16.12
C SER A 15 -1.61 -18.11 -15.56
N VAL A 16 -2.74 -18.24 -16.25
CA VAL A 16 -4.07 -17.85 -15.73
C VAL A 16 -4.44 -18.70 -14.51
N VAL A 17 -4.26 -20.03 -14.58
CA VAL A 17 -4.52 -20.93 -13.44
C VAL A 17 -3.64 -20.58 -12.25
N LEU A 18 -2.34 -20.36 -12.46
CA LEU A 18 -1.43 -19.94 -11.40
C LEU A 18 -1.84 -18.60 -10.77
N SER A 19 -2.24 -17.63 -11.61
CA SER A 19 -2.74 -16.33 -11.13
C SER A 19 -4.01 -16.48 -10.31
N PHE A 20 -4.89 -17.40 -10.69
CA PHE A 20 -6.12 -17.69 -9.96
C PHE A 20 -5.82 -18.37 -8.61
N ILE A 21 -4.90 -19.34 -8.57
CA ILE A 21 -4.46 -19.99 -7.33
C ILE A 21 -3.83 -18.95 -6.39
N ALA A 22 -2.96 -18.08 -6.91
CA ALA A 22 -2.35 -17.00 -6.11
C ALA A 22 -3.40 -16.04 -5.55
N ALA A 23 -4.42 -15.69 -6.35
CA ALA A 23 -5.54 -14.89 -5.89
C ALA A 23 -6.37 -15.61 -4.80
N LEU A 24 -6.60 -16.92 -4.93
CA LEU A 24 -7.31 -17.71 -3.92
C LEU A 24 -6.54 -17.75 -2.59
N LEU A 25 -5.23 -17.96 -2.63
CA LEU A 25 -4.38 -17.92 -1.43
C LEU A 25 -4.40 -16.52 -0.77
N ALA A 26 -4.35 -15.46 -1.57
CA ALA A 26 -4.46 -14.10 -1.07
C ALA A 26 -5.86 -13.79 -0.49
N PHE A 27 -6.91 -14.43 -1.02
CA PHE A 27 -8.28 -14.32 -0.49
C PHE A 27 -8.46 -15.00 0.88
N MET A 28 -7.83 -16.15 1.08
CA MET A 28 -7.81 -16.84 2.38
C MET A 28 -7.04 -16.03 3.44
N GLY A 29 -6.12 -15.17 3.00
CA GLY A 29 -5.47 -14.16 3.81
C GLY A 29 -6.36 -12.93 4.04
N SER A 30 -5.73 -11.81 4.35
CA SER A 30 -6.45 -10.58 4.70
C SER A 30 -6.74 -9.62 3.54
N ALA A 31 -6.36 -9.98 2.32
CA ALA A 31 -6.39 -9.09 1.15
C ALA A 31 -7.55 -9.41 0.17
N ARG A 32 -8.73 -9.70 0.69
CA ARG A 32 -9.90 -10.14 -0.10
C ARG A 32 -10.19 -9.26 -1.32
N ARG A 33 -10.16 -7.93 -1.19
CA ARG A 33 -10.46 -7.01 -2.30
C ARG A 33 -9.42 -7.11 -3.42
N VAL A 34 -8.14 -7.20 -3.06
CA VAL A 34 -7.04 -7.33 -4.02
C VAL A 34 -7.13 -8.67 -4.74
N ALA A 35 -7.38 -9.74 -3.99
CA ALA A 35 -7.55 -11.09 -4.51
C ALA A 35 -8.70 -11.20 -5.52
N VAL A 36 -9.88 -10.65 -5.18
CA VAL A 36 -11.04 -10.64 -6.07
C VAL A 36 -10.75 -9.87 -7.37
N THR A 37 -10.11 -8.70 -7.28
CA THR A 37 -9.76 -7.91 -8.48
C THR A 37 -8.82 -8.71 -9.40
N GLY A 38 -7.82 -9.39 -8.85
CA GLY A 38 -6.89 -10.19 -9.65
C GLY A 38 -7.52 -11.43 -10.27
N ALA A 39 -8.33 -12.16 -9.50
CA ALA A 39 -9.06 -13.30 -10.00
C ALA A 39 -9.99 -12.91 -11.16
N LEU A 40 -10.73 -11.81 -11.01
CA LEU A 40 -11.60 -11.27 -12.05
C LEU A 40 -10.82 -10.80 -13.28
N SER A 41 -9.64 -10.18 -13.09
CA SER A 41 -8.78 -9.78 -14.22
C SER A 41 -8.26 -10.98 -15.00
N ALA A 42 -7.81 -12.04 -14.30
CA ALA A 42 -7.35 -13.26 -14.93
C ALA A 42 -8.49 -13.99 -15.68
N LEU A 43 -9.66 -14.12 -15.06
CA LEU A 43 -10.86 -14.71 -15.67
C LEU A 43 -11.34 -13.92 -16.88
N SER A 44 -11.39 -12.58 -16.79
CA SER A 44 -11.79 -11.72 -17.91
C SER A 44 -10.82 -11.86 -19.08
N SER A 45 -9.51 -11.92 -18.83
CA SER A 45 -8.47 -12.14 -19.83
C SER A 45 -8.63 -13.51 -20.50
N ALA A 46 -8.84 -14.57 -19.70
CA ALA A 46 -9.04 -15.92 -20.20
C ALA A 46 -10.33 -16.03 -21.03
N GLY A 47 -11.44 -15.50 -20.53
CA GLY A 47 -12.72 -15.48 -21.25
C GLY A 47 -12.63 -14.73 -22.57
N TYR A 48 -11.93 -13.60 -22.59
CA TYR A 48 -11.65 -12.84 -23.80
C TYR A 48 -10.87 -13.71 -24.82
N ALA A 49 -9.77 -14.34 -24.36
CA ALA A 49 -8.96 -15.19 -25.23
C ALA A 49 -9.77 -16.38 -25.80
N VAL A 50 -10.55 -17.08 -24.96
CA VAL A 50 -11.37 -18.22 -25.38
C VAL A 50 -12.38 -17.84 -26.46
N VAL A 51 -13.07 -16.69 -26.28
CA VAL A 51 -14.08 -16.22 -27.22
C VAL A 51 -13.44 -15.76 -28.56
N PHE A 52 -12.30 -15.07 -28.48
CA PHE A 52 -11.62 -14.55 -29.66
C PHE A 52 -10.86 -15.63 -30.44
N LEU A 53 -10.39 -16.69 -29.78
CA LEU A 53 -9.84 -17.88 -30.43
C LEU A 53 -10.91 -18.77 -31.09
N GLY A 54 -12.19 -18.48 -30.88
CA GLY A 54 -13.29 -19.27 -31.43
C GLY A 54 -13.45 -20.64 -30.76
N TRP A 55 -13.00 -20.79 -29.49
CA TRP A 55 -13.13 -22.05 -28.74
C TRP A 55 -14.52 -22.23 -28.11
N VAL A 56 -15.38 -21.24 -28.26
CA VAL A 56 -16.77 -21.33 -27.82
C VAL A 56 -17.56 -22.14 -28.85
N PRO A 57 -18.47 -23.07 -28.45
CA PRO A 57 -19.22 -23.94 -29.36
C PRO A 57 -20.37 -23.17 -30.07
N VAL A 58 -20.06 -22.02 -30.69
CA VAL A 58 -20.98 -21.22 -31.49
C VAL A 58 -20.69 -21.51 -32.94
N ARG A 59 -21.68 -22.09 -33.66
CA ARG A 59 -21.51 -22.49 -35.07
C ARG A 59 -21.75 -21.33 -36.04
N ASP A 60 -22.60 -20.39 -35.67
CA ASP A 60 -22.94 -19.25 -36.50
C ASP A 60 -21.91 -18.13 -36.38
N ALA A 61 -21.33 -17.71 -37.51
CA ALA A 61 -20.28 -16.70 -37.54
C ALA A 61 -20.79 -15.31 -37.11
N GLU A 62 -22.04 -14.97 -37.37
CA GLU A 62 -22.63 -13.70 -36.95
C GLU A 62 -22.81 -13.66 -35.46
N THR A 63 -23.35 -14.72 -34.87
CA THR A 63 -23.51 -14.86 -33.42
C THR A 63 -22.16 -14.80 -32.69
N LEU A 64 -21.12 -15.46 -33.26
CA LEU A 64 -19.77 -15.40 -32.70
C LEU A 64 -19.20 -13.97 -32.70
N GLN A 65 -19.33 -13.23 -33.82
CA GLN A 65 -18.86 -11.84 -33.90
C GLN A 65 -19.61 -10.92 -32.94
N ARG A 66 -20.93 -11.12 -32.77
CA ARG A 66 -21.69 -10.38 -31.74
C ARG A 66 -21.21 -10.69 -30.32
N LEU A 67 -20.96 -11.96 -30.01
CA LEU A 67 -20.41 -12.38 -28.72
C LEU A 67 -19.03 -11.75 -28.50
N GLN A 68 -18.15 -11.75 -29.51
CA GLN A 68 -16.85 -11.10 -29.45
C GLN A 68 -16.97 -9.60 -29.19
N ALA A 69 -17.92 -8.91 -29.84
CA ALA A 69 -18.17 -7.48 -29.59
C ALA A 69 -18.63 -7.21 -28.17
N HIS A 70 -19.53 -8.02 -27.61
CA HIS A 70 -20.03 -7.88 -26.23
C HIS A 70 -18.89 -8.12 -25.22
N VAL A 71 -18.14 -9.22 -25.40
CA VAL A 71 -17.02 -9.55 -24.52
C VAL A 71 -15.93 -8.47 -24.59
N ALA A 72 -15.66 -7.92 -25.78
CA ALA A 72 -14.72 -6.81 -25.94
C ALA A 72 -15.14 -5.56 -25.16
N ALA A 73 -16.40 -5.14 -25.27
CA ALA A 73 -16.93 -3.96 -24.61
C ALA A 73 -16.92 -4.12 -23.06
N VAL A 74 -17.36 -5.28 -22.56
CA VAL A 74 -17.38 -5.58 -21.12
C VAL A 74 -15.97 -5.65 -20.56
N THR A 75 -15.06 -6.37 -21.23
CA THR A 75 -13.67 -6.52 -20.78
C THR A 75 -12.93 -5.19 -20.78
N ALA A 76 -13.11 -4.35 -21.81
CA ALA A 76 -12.51 -3.02 -21.88
C ALA A 76 -12.96 -2.13 -20.70
N SER A 77 -14.25 -2.12 -20.38
CA SER A 77 -14.80 -1.36 -19.26
C SER A 77 -14.31 -1.88 -17.91
N PHE A 78 -14.27 -3.20 -17.75
CA PHE A 78 -13.77 -3.82 -16.53
C PHE A 78 -12.28 -3.53 -16.31
N LEU A 79 -11.45 -3.68 -17.34
CA LEU A 79 -10.02 -3.41 -17.24
C LEU A 79 -9.73 -1.92 -17.03
N GLY A 80 -10.50 -1.03 -17.69
CA GLY A 80 -10.43 0.41 -17.42
C GLY A 80 -10.76 0.74 -15.97
N LEU A 81 -11.80 0.14 -15.40
CA LEU A 81 -12.16 0.32 -14.01
C LEU A 81 -11.07 -0.21 -13.06
N ALA A 82 -10.54 -1.40 -13.35
CA ALA A 82 -9.46 -2.01 -12.56
C ALA A 82 -8.21 -1.13 -12.56
N LEU A 83 -7.85 -0.56 -13.72
CA LEU A 83 -6.73 0.37 -13.88
C LEU A 83 -6.93 1.64 -13.05
N PHE A 84 -8.10 2.28 -13.15
CA PHE A 84 -8.39 3.49 -12.37
C PHE A 84 -8.38 3.24 -10.86
N MET A 85 -8.83 2.06 -10.43
CA MET A 85 -8.75 1.65 -9.03
C MET A 85 -7.31 1.38 -8.59
N LEU A 86 -6.49 0.78 -9.46
CA LEU A 86 -5.08 0.51 -9.17
C LEU A 86 -4.28 1.80 -8.99
N LEU A 87 -4.54 2.80 -9.82
CA LEU A 87 -3.85 4.09 -9.80
C LEU A 87 -4.37 5.05 -8.72
N GLU A 88 -5.37 4.64 -7.91
CA GLU A 88 -5.99 5.52 -6.89
C GLU A 88 -6.38 6.90 -7.44
N SER A 89 -6.70 6.96 -8.74
CA SER A 89 -7.00 8.21 -9.45
C SER A 89 -8.16 8.99 -8.84
N PHE A 90 -8.96 8.34 -7.98
CA PHE A 90 -10.11 8.93 -7.32
C PHE A 90 -9.91 9.02 -5.82
N ARG A 91 -9.64 10.22 -5.31
CA ARG A 91 -9.55 10.50 -3.86
C ARG A 91 -10.91 10.46 -3.15
N SER A 92 -12.03 10.55 -3.88
CA SER A 92 -13.38 10.60 -3.31
C SER A 92 -14.22 9.37 -3.68
N ARG A 93 -15.07 8.91 -2.77
CA ARG A 93 -16.06 7.85 -3.05
C ARG A 93 -16.98 8.22 -4.23
N ALA A 94 -17.35 9.49 -4.38
CA ALA A 94 -18.14 9.97 -5.49
C ALA A 94 -17.43 9.79 -6.84
N GLY A 95 -16.13 10.05 -6.91
CA GLY A 95 -15.32 9.80 -8.13
C GLY A 95 -15.31 8.34 -8.55
N VAL A 96 -15.14 7.42 -7.60
CA VAL A 96 -15.20 5.97 -7.86
C VAL A 96 -16.57 5.54 -8.37
N VAL A 97 -17.64 6.03 -7.77
CA VAL A 97 -19.01 5.69 -8.21
C VAL A 97 -19.27 6.26 -9.60
N ARG A 98 -18.92 7.52 -9.86
CA ARG A 98 -19.09 8.15 -11.19
C ARG A 98 -18.33 7.40 -12.29
N SER A 99 -17.08 7.00 -12.04
CA SER A 99 -16.31 6.24 -13.04
C SER A 99 -16.90 4.86 -13.30
N ARG A 100 -17.40 4.17 -12.26
CA ARG A 100 -18.11 2.89 -12.44
C ARG A 100 -19.35 3.07 -13.31
N VAL A 101 -20.20 4.04 -12.99
CA VAL A 101 -21.41 4.34 -13.74
C VAL A 101 -21.08 4.72 -15.17
N LEU A 102 -20.08 5.58 -15.39
CA LEU A 102 -19.66 6.00 -16.74
C LEU A 102 -19.17 4.83 -17.58
N LEU A 103 -18.27 4.00 -17.07
CA LEU A 103 -17.71 2.86 -17.79
C LEU A 103 -18.77 1.78 -18.06
N THR A 104 -19.66 1.53 -17.10
CA THR A 104 -20.78 0.61 -17.30
C THR A 104 -21.76 1.15 -18.34
N ALA A 105 -22.13 2.44 -18.25
CA ALA A 105 -22.99 3.08 -19.24
C ALA A 105 -22.38 3.06 -20.63
N LEU A 106 -21.06 3.27 -20.75
CA LEU A 106 -20.34 3.19 -22.01
C LEU A 106 -20.39 1.77 -22.60
N ALA A 107 -20.18 0.73 -21.79
CA ALA A 107 -20.31 -0.66 -22.25
C ALA A 107 -21.73 -0.97 -22.74
N VAL A 108 -22.74 -0.59 -21.96
CA VAL A 108 -24.15 -0.77 -22.31
C VAL A 108 -24.48 -0.02 -23.61
N PHE A 109 -24.00 1.22 -23.76
CA PHE A 109 -24.20 2.03 -24.96
C PHE A 109 -23.56 1.34 -26.18
N VAL A 110 -22.29 0.89 -26.10
CA VAL A 110 -21.59 0.21 -27.20
C VAL A 110 -22.30 -1.08 -27.57
N ILE A 111 -22.76 -1.86 -26.58
CA ILE A 111 -23.55 -3.07 -26.82
C ILE A 111 -24.88 -2.73 -27.48
N GLY A 112 -25.62 -1.75 -26.98
CA GLY A 112 -26.91 -1.32 -27.50
C GLY A 112 -26.82 -0.81 -28.97
N VAL A 113 -25.85 0.07 -29.24
CA VAL A 113 -25.58 0.54 -30.61
C VAL A 113 -25.13 -0.61 -31.51
N GLY A 114 -24.36 -1.56 -30.96
CA GLY A 114 -23.90 -2.76 -31.67
C GLY A 114 -25.05 -3.62 -32.20
N TRP A 115 -26.20 -3.66 -31.52
CA TRP A 115 -27.38 -4.36 -32.00
C TRP A 115 -28.05 -3.68 -33.23
N LEU A 116 -27.84 -2.37 -33.41
CA LEU A 116 -28.32 -1.63 -34.58
C LEU A 116 -27.41 -1.75 -35.78
N LEU A 117 -26.18 -2.27 -35.55
CA LEU A 117 -25.18 -2.47 -36.60
C LEU A 117 -25.13 -3.95 -37.04
N SER A 118 -24.50 -4.21 -38.21
CA SER A 118 -24.09 -5.57 -38.57
C SER A 118 -23.13 -6.13 -37.52
N ALA A 119 -23.05 -7.46 -37.37
CA ALA A 119 -22.17 -8.10 -36.37
C ALA A 119 -20.70 -7.65 -36.53
N ARG A 120 -20.21 -7.51 -37.77
CA ARG A 120 -18.88 -6.96 -38.06
C ARG A 120 -18.75 -5.47 -37.67
N GLY A 121 -19.82 -4.69 -37.84
CA GLY A 121 -19.88 -3.29 -37.39
C GLY A 121 -19.85 -3.16 -35.90
N ALA A 122 -20.59 -3.99 -35.17
CA ALA A 122 -20.57 -4.05 -33.71
C ALA A 122 -19.18 -4.40 -33.19
N LEU A 123 -18.49 -5.38 -33.80
CA LEU A 123 -17.12 -5.73 -33.39
C LEU A 123 -16.14 -4.58 -33.65
N LYS A 124 -16.23 -3.89 -34.80
CA LYS A 124 -15.40 -2.69 -35.09
C LYS A 124 -15.61 -1.59 -34.05
N LEU A 125 -16.86 -1.33 -33.64
CA LEU A 125 -17.21 -0.35 -32.62
C LEU A 125 -16.60 -0.71 -31.23
N ALA A 126 -16.69 -1.99 -30.86
CA ALA A 126 -16.10 -2.47 -29.60
C ALA A 126 -14.56 -2.38 -29.60
N VAL A 127 -13.91 -2.71 -30.73
CA VAL A 127 -12.45 -2.55 -30.90
C VAL A 127 -12.04 -1.07 -30.85
N PHE A 128 -12.81 -0.18 -31.45
CA PHE A 128 -12.58 1.27 -31.34
C PHE A 128 -12.68 1.74 -29.89
N MET A 129 -13.70 1.30 -29.14
CA MET A 129 -13.82 1.58 -27.72
C MET A 129 -12.58 1.09 -26.93
N GLN A 130 -12.09 -0.12 -27.23
CA GLN A 130 -10.85 -0.64 -26.60
C GLN A 130 -9.65 0.25 -26.89
N ALA A 131 -9.48 0.72 -28.12
CA ALA A 131 -8.39 1.62 -28.49
C ALA A 131 -8.46 2.95 -27.73
N VAL A 132 -9.65 3.55 -27.61
CA VAL A 132 -9.88 4.77 -26.84
C VAL A 132 -9.55 4.54 -25.36
N MET A 133 -9.99 3.40 -24.78
CA MET A 133 -9.67 3.03 -23.39
C MET A 133 -8.17 2.81 -23.20
N ALA A 134 -7.47 2.21 -24.15
CA ALA A 134 -6.03 2.01 -24.07
C ALA A 134 -5.27 3.34 -24.08
N VAL A 135 -5.62 4.27 -24.96
CA VAL A 135 -4.99 5.60 -25.05
C VAL A 135 -5.26 6.42 -23.79
N THR A 136 -6.50 6.45 -23.31
CA THR A 136 -6.84 7.17 -22.07
C THR A 136 -6.17 6.53 -20.85
N GLY A 137 -6.14 5.21 -20.79
CA GLY A 137 -5.44 4.45 -19.74
C GLY A 137 -3.94 4.76 -19.73
N LEU A 138 -3.30 4.80 -20.92
CA LEU A 138 -1.88 5.12 -21.04
C LEU A 138 -1.59 6.56 -20.57
N ALA A 139 -2.41 7.52 -20.98
CA ALA A 139 -2.26 8.92 -20.58
C ALA A 139 -2.37 9.09 -19.05
N VAL A 140 -3.36 8.43 -18.42
CA VAL A 140 -3.55 8.47 -16.97
C VAL A 140 -2.42 7.77 -16.24
N SER A 141 -1.97 6.61 -16.74
CA SER A 141 -0.86 5.84 -16.14
C SER A 141 0.46 6.61 -16.23
N LEU A 142 0.74 7.22 -17.36
CA LEU A 142 1.94 8.04 -17.56
C LEU A 142 1.94 9.26 -16.62
N ARG A 143 0.79 9.94 -16.50
CA ARG A 143 0.65 11.05 -15.54
C ARG A 143 0.88 10.62 -14.10
N SER A 144 0.39 9.45 -13.69
CA SER A 144 0.63 8.87 -12.36
C SER A 144 2.10 8.50 -12.16
N ALA A 145 2.72 7.86 -13.16
CA ALA A 145 4.14 7.50 -13.14
C ALA A 145 5.06 8.73 -13.02
N LEU A 146 4.79 9.81 -13.77
CA LEU A 146 5.53 11.07 -13.73
C LEU A 146 5.38 11.81 -12.39
N ARG A 147 4.32 11.51 -11.62
CA ARG A 147 4.15 11.98 -10.24
C ARG A 147 4.93 11.17 -9.20
N GLY A 148 5.70 10.18 -9.64
CA GLY A 148 6.50 9.32 -8.78
C GLY A 148 5.74 8.13 -8.17
N GLU A 149 4.52 7.84 -8.61
CA GLU A 149 3.74 6.71 -8.13
C GLU A 149 4.24 5.40 -8.76
N ARG A 150 4.73 4.46 -7.96
CA ARG A 150 5.23 3.16 -8.44
C ARG A 150 4.17 2.35 -9.21
N ALA A 151 2.91 2.42 -8.78
CA ALA A 151 1.79 1.77 -9.47
C ALA A 151 1.60 2.32 -10.90
N GLY A 152 1.90 3.60 -11.13
CA GLY A 152 1.87 4.22 -12.44
C GLY A 152 2.84 3.56 -13.41
N TRP A 153 4.07 3.30 -13.01
CA TRP A 153 5.06 2.63 -13.87
C TRP A 153 4.67 1.19 -14.20
N LEU A 154 4.10 0.45 -13.25
CA LEU A 154 3.58 -0.91 -13.51
C LEU A 154 2.42 -0.88 -14.52
N ALA A 155 1.53 0.10 -14.42
CA ALA A 155 0.45 0.28 -15.38
C ALA A 155 0.97 0.69 -16.78
N VAL A 156 1.99 1.55 -16.86
CA VAL A 156 2.66 1.91 -18.12
C VAL A 156 3.30 0.69 -18.78
N ALA A 157 3.86 -0.25 -18.00
CA ALA A 157 4.40 -1.50 -18.54
C ALA A 157 3.31 -2.49 -18.96
N ALA A 158 2.20 -2.59 -18.22
CA ALA A 158 1.11 -3.53 -18.48
C ALA A 158 0.29 -3.15 -19.73
N LEU A 159 0.07 -1.85 -19.97
CA LEU A 159 -0.79 -1.37 -21.06
C LEU A 159 -0.27 -1.73 -22.47
N PRO A 160 1.00 -1.57 -22.84
CA PRO A 160 1.50 -2.05 -24.11
C PRO A 160 1.31 -3.56 -24.30
N CYS A 161 1.52 -4.35 -23.23
CA CYS A 161 1.32 -5.79 -23.27
C CYS A 161 -0.13 -6.14 -23.60
N ILE A 162 -1.10 -5.53 -22.94
CA ILE A 162 -2.51 -5.80 -23.23
C ILE A 162 -2.93 -5.26 -24.60
N CYS A 163 -2.33 -4.15 -25.08
CA CYS A 163 -2.58 -3.65 -26.44
C CYS A 163 -2.10 -4.65 -27.48
N VAL A 164 -0.89 -5.20 -27.37
CA VAL A 164 -0.37 -6.23 -28.28
C VAL A 164 -1.27 -7.48 -28.24
N ALA A 165 -1.67 -7.92 -27.05
CA ALA A 165 -2.58 -9.04 -26.87
C ALA A 165 -3.94 -8.79 -27.55
N ALA A 166 -4.54 -7.61 -27.36
CA ALA A 166 -5.81 -7.24 -27.96
C ALA A 166 -5.71 -7.13 -29.48
N ILE A 167 -4.64 -6.53 -30.02
CA ILE A 167 -4.43 -6.46 -31.48
C ILE A 167 -4.33 -7.86 -32.07
N GLY A 168 -3.55 -8.76 -31.47
CA GLY A 168 -3.44 -10.14 -31.93
C GLY A 168 -4.77 -10.89 -31.89
N LEU A 169 -5.52 -10.82 -30.80
CA LEU A 169 -6.83 -11.45 -30.66
C LEU A 169 -7.86 -10.85 -31.61
N ASN A 170 -7.88 -9.54 -31.84
CA ASN A 170 -8.73 -8.89 -32.82
C ASN A 170 -8.36 -9.35 -34.26
N TRP A 171 -7.08 -9.58 -34.55
CA TRP A 171 -6.64 -10.13 -35.84
C TRP A 171 -7.32 -11.46 -36.12
N TYR A 172 -7.43 -12.38 -35.13
CA TYR A 172 -8.15 -13.65 -35.31
C TYR A 172 -9.62 -13.45 -35.63
N ALA A 173 -10.29 -12.52 -34.93
CA ALA A 173 -11.70 -12.26 -35.15
C ALA A 173 -12.00 -11.73 -36.56
N PHE A 174 -11.09 -10.92 -37.13
CA PHE A 174 -11.27 -10.36 -38.49
C PHE A 174 -10.76 -11.24 -39.62
N ARG A 175 -9.80 -12.14 -39.36
CA ARG A 175 -9.17 -13.03 -40.33
C ARG A 175 -9.07 -14.47 -39.80
N PRO A 176 -10.19 -15.17 -39.61
CA PRO A 176 -10.18 -16.55 -39.15
C PRO A 176 -9.51 -17.46 -40.19
N GLY A 177 -8.54 -18.25 -39.76
CA GLY A 177 -7.90 -19.29 -40.57
C GLY A 177 -6.52 -18.98 -41.14
N ASP A 178 -6.12 -17.73 -41.24
CA ASP A 178 -4.88 -17.32 -41.92
C ASP A 178 -3.88 -16.63 -41.01
N THR A 179 -3.74 -17.16 -39.78
CA THR A 179 -2.92 -16.52 -38.79
C THR A 179 -1.62 -17.30 -38.57
N PRO A 180 -0.45 -16.68 -38.82
CA PRO A 180 0.85 -17.32 -38.61
C PRO A 180 1.11 -17.58 -37.14
N TRP A 181 1.88 -18.65 -36.86
CA TRP A 181 2.18 -19.04 -35.46
C TRP A 181 2.87 -17.94 -34.66
N GLN A 182 3.63 -17.04 -35.31
CA GLN A 182 4.29 -15.90 -34.69
C GLN A 182 3.30 -14.93 -34.04
N VAL A 183 2.14 -14.70 -34.68
CA VAL A 183 1.09 -13.86 -34.09
C VAL A 183 0.47 -14.55 -32.88
N HIS A 184 0.27 -15.87 -32.92
CA HIS A 184 -0.15 -16.65 -31.73
C HIS A 184 0.85 -16.52 -30.59
N ALA A 185 2.15 -16.68 -30.88
CA ALA A 185 3.22 -16.57 -29.89
C ALA A 185 3.28 -15.17 -29.28
N ALA A 186 3.33 -14.12 -30.11
CA ALA A 186 3.38 -12.73 -29.64
C ALA A 186 2.17 -12.37 -28.77
N THR A 187 0.97 -12.79 -29.19
CA THR A 187 -0.28 -12.54 -28.46
C THR A 187 -0.29 -13.25 -27.10
N ALA A 188 0.08 -14.54 -27.08
CA ALA A 188 0.12 -15.32 -25.82
C ALA A 188 1.19 -14.79 -24.85
N VAL A 189 2.39 -14.48 -25.35
CA VAL A 189 3.49 -13.91 -24.54
C VAL A 189 3.08 -12.55 -23.99
N ALA A 190 2.50 -11.68 -24.81
CA ALA A 190 2.02 -10.38 -24.35
C ALA A 190 0.91 -10.51 -23.29
N SER A 191 0.01 -11.48 -23.44
CA SER A 191 -1.03 -11.78 -22.44
C SER A 191 -0.43 -12.30 -21.13
N MET A 192 0.59 -13.16 -21.17
CA MET A 192 1.33 -13.60 -19.99
C MET A 192 2.07 -12.45 -19.30
N ALA A 193 2.74 -11.59 -20.07
CA ALA A 193 3.43 -10.41 -19.55
C ALA A 193 2.44 -9.45 -18.85
N TYR A 194 1.25 -9.24 -19.42
CA TYR A 194 0.19 -8.48 -18.78
C TYR A 194 -0.23 -9.10 -17.43
N LEU A 195 -0.48 -10.42 -17.38
CA LEU A 195 -0.83 -11.11 -16.14
C LEU A 195 0.28 -11.00 -15.09
N LEU A 196 1.55 -11.08 -15.50
CA LEU A 196 2.70 -10.87 -14.63
C LEU A 196 2.72 -9.45 -14.05
N CYS A 197 2.50 -8.43 -14.87
CA CYS A 197 2.40 -7.04 -14.38
C CYS A 197 1.28 -6.87 -13.35
N ILE A 198 0.12 -7.47 -13.58
CA ILE A 198 -0.99 -7.48 -12.61
C ILE A 198 -0.60 -8.21 -11.33
N ALA A 199 0.05 -9.37 -11.42
CA ALA A 199 0.52 -10.13 -10.26
C ALA A 199 1.51 -9.32 -9.43
N VAL A 200 2.48 -8.64 -10.06
CA VAL A 200 3.45 -7.76 -9.38
C VAL A 200 2.76 -6.57 -8.72
N ALA A 201 1.81 -5.93 -9.41
CA ALA A 201 1.04 -4.82 -8.86
C ALA A 201 0.21 -5.26 -7.63
N MET A 202 -0.39 -6.44 -7.71
CA MET A 202 -1.15 -7.02 -6.60
C MET A 202 -0.24 -7.41 -5.43
N TRP A 203 0.91 -8.02 -5.71
CA TRP A 203 1.90 -8.35 -4.69
C TRP A 203 2.40 -7.10 -3.96
N SER A 204 2.72 -6.04 -4.69
CA SER A 204 3.12 -4.75 -4.11
C SER A 204 2.03 -4.17 -3.19
N ARG A 205 0.76 -4.25 -3.58
CA ARG A 205 -0.36 -3.84 -2.72
C ARG A 205 -0.57 -4.76 -1.52
N TYR A 206 -0.44 -6.05 -1.73
CA TYR A 206 -0.59 -7.04 -0.67
C TYR A 206 0.50 -6.89 0.40
N SER A 207 1.77 -6.77 -0.01
CA SER A 207 2.89 -6.54 0.92
C SER A 207 2.74 -5.25 1.71
N TYR A 208 2.30 -4.16 1.06
CA TYR A 208 1.97 -2.91 1.75
C TYR A 208 0.83 -3.08 2.78
N LEU A 209 -0.24 -3.78 2.43
CA LEU A 209 -1.36 -4.02 3.36
C LEU A 209 -0.95 -4.91 4.53
N ILE A 210 -0.09 -5.92 4.31
CA ILE A 210 0.48 -6.73 5.40
C ILE A 210 1.34 -5.84 6.30
N GLU A 211 2.21 -5.02 5.73
CA GLU A 211 3.07 -4.12 6.51
C GLU A 211 2.23 -3.15 7.37
N VAL A 212 1.23 -2.49 6.76
CA VAL A 212 0.29 -1.62 7.49
C VAL A 212 -0.46 -2.40 8.57
N ARG A 213 -0.92 -3.62 8.27
CA ARG A 213 -1.64 -4.45 9.24
C ARG A 213 -0.74 -4.94 10.36
N THR A 214 0.50 -5.32 10.05
CA THR A 214 1.49 -5.71 11.05
C THR A 214 1.79 -4.54 11.98
N VAL A 215 1.87 -3.32 11.45
CA VAL A 215 1.98 -2.09 12.25
C VAL A 215 0.72 -1.86 13.10
N MET A 216 -0.48 -2.09 12.56
CA MET A 216 -1.74 -1.93 13.30
C MET A 216 -2.01 -3.07 14.30
N THR A 217 -1.65 -4.32 14.01
CA THR A 217 -1.80 -5.44 14.95
C THR A 217 -0.81 -5.40 16.09
N HIS A 218 0.29 -4.67 15.95
CA HIS A 218 1.17 -4.31 17.04
C HIS A 218 0.69 -3.06 17.81
N GLY A 219 -0.48 -2.51 17.45
CA GLY A 219 -1.06 -1.29 17.98
C GLY A 219 -1.17 -1.19 19.51
N PRO A 220 -1.63 -2.18 20.26
CA PRO A 220 -1.64 -2.10 21.71
C PRO A 220 -0.23 -2.20 22.33
N ASN A 221 0.75 -2.71 21.59
CA ASN A 221 2.10 -2.94 22.10
C ASN A 221 3.14 -1.87 21.71
N PHE A 222 2.84 -1.05 20.69
CA PHE A 222 3.73 0.01 20.21
C PHE A 222 2.96 1.30 19.93
N ASP A 223 3.55 2.42 20.28
CA ASP A 223 3.01 3.74 19.93
C ASP A 223 3.11 3.97 18.41
N PRO A 224 2.00 4.28 17.73
CA PRO A 224 1.96 4.37 16.27
C PRO A 224 2.81 5.53 15.71
N ILE A 225 3.02 6.58 16.47
CA ILE A 225 3.77 7.77 16.07
C ILE A 225 5.28 7.55 16.26
N THR A 226 5.66 7.14 17.45
CA THR A 226 7.07 7.00 17.82
C THR A 226 7.64 5.63 17.48
N ARG A 227 6.80 4.62 17.24
CA ARG A 227 7.18 3.21 17.06
C ARG A 227 7.98 2.64 18.23
N LEU A 228 7.87 3.25 19.41
CA LEU A 228 8.41 2.71 20.65
C LEU A 228 7.40 1.76 21.30
N PRO A 229 7.85 0.76 22.09
CA PRO A 229 6.95 -0.05 22.89
C PRO A 229 6.05 0.82 23.76
N ALA A 230 4.75 0.50 23.78
CA ALA A 230 3.79 1.19 24.65
C ALA A 230 4.04 0.82 26.12
N HIS A 231 3.60 1.69 27.01
CA HIS A 231 3.77 1.55 28.47
C HIS A 231 3.29 0.20 29.03
N GLU A 232 2.15 -0.30 28.56
CA GLU A 232 1.58 -1.56 29.04
C GLU A 232 2.48 -2.77 28.75
N ARG A 233 3.05 -2.84 27.55
CA ARG A 233 3.99 -3.91 27.20
C ARG A 233 5.28 -3.83 28.00
N THR A 234 5.75 -2.62 28.25
CA THR A 234 6.96 -2.37 29.02
C THR A 234 6.74 -2.67 30.50
N GLY A 235 5.55 -2.36 31.03
CA GLY A 235 5.15 -2.72 32.39
C GLY A 235 5.14 -4.22 32.65
N LEU A 236 4.63 -5.03 31.68
CA LEU A 236 4.64 -6.49 31.76
C LEU A 236 6.06 -7.08 31.67
N LYS A 237 6.92 -6.49 30.85
CA LYS A 237 8.33 -6.90 30.75
C LYS A 237 9.13 -6.48 31.98
N LEU A 238 8.84 -5.30 32.52
CA LEU A 238 9.44 -4.82 33.78
C LEU A 238 9.10 -5.76 34.94
N GLY A 239 7.85 -6.19 35.10
CA GLY A 239 7.46 -7.12 36.14
C GLY A 239 8.30 -8.40 36.11
N LYS A 240 8.47 -8.99 34.91
CA LYS A 240 9.30 -10.20 34.71
C LYS A 240 10.79 -9.97 34.99
N ARG A 241 11.30 -8.74 34.85
CA ARG A 241 12.71 -8.40 35.02
C ARG A 241 13.07 -7.99 36.45
N PHE A 242 12.13 -7.34 37.16
CA PHE A 242 12.28 -7.06 38.57
C PHE A 242 12.34 -8.35 39.40
N ASP A 243 11.73 -9.43 38.91
CA ASP A 243 11.72 -10.72 39.61
C ASP A 243 13.03 -11.54 39.49
N THR A 244 13.90 -11.21 38.50
CA THR A 244 15.01 -12.12 38.13
C THR A 244 16.41 -11.53 38.15
N ASP A 245 16.61 -10.21 37.97
CA ASP A 245 17.93 -9.70 37.54
C ASP A 245 18.59 -8.60 38.41
N GLY A 246 18.10 -8.30 39.58
CA GLY A 246 18.70 -7.27 40.46
C GLY A 246 18.17 -5.85 40.20
N PRO A 247 18.80 -4.80 40.78
CA PRO A 247 18.30 -3.41 40.73
C PRO A 247 18.24 -2.92 39.25
N CYS A 248 17.20 -2.15 38.95
CA CYS A 248 16.94 -1.63 37.59
C CYS A 248 17.03 -0.10 37.60
N GLY A 249 17.77 0.45 36.62
CA GLY A 249 17.80 1.89 36.39
C GLY A 249 16.57 2.34 35.61
N VAL A 250 15.82 3.29 36.15
CA VAL A 250 14.62 3.86 35.55
C VAL A 250 14.87 5.34 35.27
N ILE A 251 14.85 5.75 34.01
CA ILE A 251 14.95 7.15 33.60
C ILE A 251 13.66 7.51 32.89
N VAL A 252 12.96 8.54 33.40
CA VAL A 252 11.79 9.12 32.72
C VAL A 252 12.16 10.49 32.16
N VAL A 253 11.85 10.71 30.92
CA VAL A 253 12.09 11.95 30.18
C VAL A 253 10.75 12.55 29.82
N SER A 254 10.37 13.65 30.42
CA SER A 254 9.14 14.39 30.17
C SER A 254 9.39 15.60 29.25
N ILE A 255 8.48 15.91 28.36
CA ILE A 255 8.56 17.05 27.44
C ILE A 255 7.43 18.02 27.81
N GLY A 256 7.75 19.01 28.63
CA GLY A 256 6.74 19.88 29.25
C GLY A 256 5.97 20.79 28.30
N ASN A 257 6.54 21.13 27.13
CA ASN A 257 5.91 22.01 26.16
C ASN A 257 5.38 21.26 24.93
N LEU A 258 5.25 19.94 24.97
CA LEU A 258 4.74 19.16 23.86
C LEU A 258 3.23 19.42 23.62
N GLY A 259 2.45 19.56 24.69
CA GLY A 259 1.01 19.81 24.62
C GLY A 259 0.63 21.15 23.96
N VAL A 260 1.58 22.10 23.86
CA VAL A 260 1.36 23.41 23.22
C VAL A 260 1.55 23.33 21.70
N VAL A 261 2.25 22.31 21.21
CA VAL A 261 2.55 22.17 19.77
C VAL A 261 1.28 21.90 18.96
N GLU A 262 0.37 21.06 19.46
CA GLU A 262 -0.84 20.69 18.73
C GLU A 262 -1.79 21.89 18.52
N PRO A 263 -2.11 22.71 19.56
CA PRO A 263 -2.94 23.91 19.38
C PRO A 263 -2.31 24.99 18.51
N LEU A 264 -0.98 25.15 18.54
CA LEU A 264 -0.28 26.21 17.80
C LEU A 264 0.05 25.84 16.35
N HIS A 265 0.43 24.59 16.10
CA HIS A 265 1.00 24.15 14.83
C HIS A 265 0.27 22.95 14.20
N GLY A 266 -0.78 22.46 14.86
CA GLY A 266 -1.60 21.36 14.39
C GLY A 266 -1.01 19.97 14.71
N ARG A 267 -1.88 18.94 14.52
CA ARG A 267 -1.57 17.56 14.88
C ARG A 267 -0.40 16.95 14.12
N ALA A 268 -0.17 17.39 12.88
CA ALA A 268 0.97 16.92 12.09
C ALA A 268 2.31 17.37 12.69
N ALA A 269 2.40 18.62 13.16
CA ALA A 269 3.57 19.16 13.84
C ALA A 269 3.82 18.46 15.19
N TYR A 270 2.77 18.19 15.95
CA TYR A 270 2.84 17.39 17.19
C TYR A 270 3.40 15.99 16.92
N ASN A 271 2.87 15.28 15.92
CA ASN A 271 3.35 13.95 15.56
C ASN A 271 4.81 13.98 15.09
N HIS A 272 5.19 15.02 14.34
CA HIS A 272 6.57 15.20 13.90
C HIS A 272 7.52 15.47 15.09
N ALA A 273 7.14 16.33 16.03
CA ALA A 273 7.91 16.57 17.24
C ALA A 273 8.17 15.28 18.03
N LEU A 274 7.12 14.49 18.27
CA LEU A 274 7.22 13.18 18.93
C LEU A 274 8.15 12.22 18.20
N PHE A 275 7.98 12.12 16.87
CA PHE A 275 8.81 11.24 16.05
C PHE A 275 10.29 11.63 16.12
N VAL A 276 10.61 12.93 16.04
CA VAL A 276 11.99 13.42 16.14
C VAL A 276 12.58 13.12 17.51
N CYS A 277 11.83 13.35 18.60
CA CYS A 277 12.26 13.01 19.95
C CYS A 277 12.58 11.51 20.09
N ALA A 278 11.67 10.64 19.64
CA ALA A 278 11.88 9.19 19.63
C ALA A 278 13.08 8.76 18.79
N SER A 279 13.28 9.38 17.62
CA SER A 279 14.43 9.12 16.75
C SER A 279 15.76 9.52 17.40
N ARG A 280 15.79 10.67 18.10
CA ARG A 280 16.97 11.12 18.84
C ARG A 280 17.29 10.16 19.99
N LEU A 281 16.27 9.70 20.74
CA LEU A 281 16.42 8.72 21.81
C LEU A 281 16.99 7.40 21.31
N ARG A 282 16.48 6.87 20.19
CA ARG A 282 17.00 5.61 19.59
C ARG A 282 18.48 5.72 19.23
N LYS A 283 18.91 6.87 18.70
CA LYS A 283 20.32 7.09 18.34
C LYS A 283 21.25 7.20 19.53
N LEU A 284 20.70 7.56 20.70
CA LEU A 284 21.45 7.67 21.95
C LEU A 284 21.36 6.42 22.81
N ALA A 285 20.45 5.49 22.50
CA ALA A 285 20.26 4.29 23.30
C ALA A 285 21.52 3.45 23.33
N LEU A 286 22.05 3.25 24.52
CA LEU A 286 23.20 2.38 24.77
C LEU A 286 22.78 0.90 24.65
N PRO A 287 23.71 0.00 24.33
CA PRO A 287 23.43 -1.45 24.37
C PRO A 287 22.87 -1.84 25.75
N GLY A 288 21.72 -2.50 25.78
CA GLY A 288 21.06 -2.91 27.02
C GLY A 288 20.07 -1.91 27.61
N VAL A 289 19.95 -0.69 27.06
CA VAL A 289 18.89 0.26 27.41
C VAL A 289 17.65 0.00 26.60
N GLU A 290 16.52 -0.26 27.25
CA GLU A 290 15.22 -0.39 26.60
C GLU A 290 14.46 0.92 26.63
N LEU A 291 13.96 1.30 25.45
CA LEU A 291 13.15 2.49 25.24
C LEU A 291 11.67 2.14 25.21
N ALA A 292 10.83 2.95 25.86
CA ALA A 292 9.39 2.85 25.79
C ALA A 292 8.71 4.21 25.75
N ARG A 293 7.48 4.24 25.27
CA ARG A 293 6.61 5.41 25.30
C ARG A 293 5.77 5.37 26.59
N VAL A 294 5.78 6.45 27.35
CA VAL A 294 4.83 6.68 28.45
C VAL A 294 3.72 7.59 27.93
N PRO A 295 2.44 7.36 28.29
CA PRO A 295 1.32 8.18 27.83
C PRO A 295 1.53 9.68 28.02
N GLU A 296 0.95 10.47 27.15
CA GLU A 296 0.96 11.92 27.07
C GLU A 296 2.28 12.50 26.55
N ASP A 297 3.25 12.78 27.40
CA ASP A 297 4.38 13.65 27.13
C ASP A 297 5.75 13.05 27.46
N ALA A 298 5.83 11.75 27.78
CA ALA A 298 7.05 11.18 28.35
C ALA A 298 7.58 9.94 27.61
N PHE A 299 8.87 9.69 27.82
CA PHE A 299 9.59 8.50 27.37
C PHE A 299 10.24 7.82 28.57
N LEU A 300 10.33 6.50 28.52
CA LEU A 300 10.94 5.67 29.55
C LEU A 300 12.19 5.00 28.99
N LEU A 301 13.28 5.07 29.71
CA LEU A 301 14.51 4.36 29.45
C LEU A 301 14.79 3.43 30.63
N LEU A 302 14.97 2.16 30.35
CA LEU A 302 15.27 1.15 31.36
C LEU A 302 16.66 0.61 31.12
N MET A 303 17.47 0.67 32.17
CA MET A 303 18.86 0.21 32.18
C MET A 303 18.98 -1.01 33.08
N ARG A 304 19.52 -2.12 32.52
CA ARG A 304 19.84 -3.29 33.33
C ARG A 304 21.14 -3.05 34.12
N HIS A 305 21.17 -3.48 35.38
CA HIS A 305 22.36 -3.44 36.24
C HIS A 305 23.09 -2.08 36.18
N PRO A 306 22.45 -1.00 36.64
CA PRO A 306 23.15 0.28 36.76
C PRO A 306 24.37 0.11 37.68
N ARG A 307 25.56 0.20 37.09
CA ARG A 307 26.81 0.03 37.83
C ARG A 307 27.03 1.18 38.80
N ASP A 308 26.55 2.38 38.45
CA ASP A 308 26.71 3.59 39.25
C ASP A 308 25.55 4.56 38.97
N GLY A 309 25.03 5.19 40.02
CA GLY A 309 23.98 6.23 39.90
C GLY A 309 24.47 7.49 39.20
N GLU A 310 25.76 7.86 39.33
CA GLU A 310 26.32 9.03 38.63
C GLU A 310 26.34 8.82 37.10
N GLN A 311 26.71 7.64 36.62
CA GLN A 311 26.68 7.33 35.19
C GLN A 311 25.27 7.42 34.60
N MET A 312 24.24 7.05 35.38
CA MET A 312 22.85 7.20 34.95
C MET A 312 22.45 8.67 34.83
N VAL A 313 22.87 9.51 35.77
CA VAL A 313 22.60 10.95 35.75
C VAL A 313 23.31 11.59 34.54
N ASP A 314 24.59 11.27 34.31
CA ASP A 314 25.34 11.76 33.14
C ASP A 314 24.71 11.35 31.83
N TYR A 315 24.29 10.10 31.71
CA TYR A 315 23.57 9.63 30.52
C TYR A 315 22.23 10.36 30.33
N ALA A 316 21.47 10.55 31.39
CA ALA A 316 20.23 11.29 31.39
C ALA A 316 20.43 12.76 30.95
N MET A 317 21.50 13.41 31.42
CA MET A 317 21.86 14.76 31.00
C MET A 317 22.30 14.84 29.51
N GLN A 318 22.99 13.85 29.00
CA GLN A 318 23.28 13.75 27.56
C GLN A 318 21.99 13.63 26.73
N VAL A 319 21.04 12.82 27.21
CA VAL A 319 19.72 12.65 26.57
C VAL A 319 18.99 14.01 26.57
N LYS A 320 18.95 14.73 27.69
CA LYS A 320 18.36 16.07 27.83
C LYS A 320 18.91 17.03 26.78
N ARG A 321 20.23 17.24 26.78
CA ARG A 321 20.91 18.15 25.84
C ARG A 321 20.63 17.81 24.39
N ARG A 322 20.47 16.53 24.05
CA ARG A 322 20.19 16.10 22.68
C ARG A 322 18.75 16.34 22.28
N LEU A 323 17.80 16.15 23.18
CA LEU A 323 16.38 16.39 22.93
C LEU A 323 16.05 17.89 22.83
N GLU A 324 16.70 18.73 23.62
CA GLU A 324 16.54 20.19 23.62
C GLU A 324 17.05 20.88 22.35
N ARG A 325 17.77 20.16 21.47
CA ARG A 325 18.20 20.76 20.17
C ARG A 325 16.99 21.18 19.35
N PRO A 326 17.05 22.36 18.68
CA PRO A 326 15.95 22.85 17.84
C PRO A 326 15.48 21.83 16.79
N VAL A 327 14.20 21.84 16.51
CA VAL A 327 13.52 21.01 15.51
C VAL A 327 12.72 21.94 14.60
N GLN A 328 12.90 21.82 13.30
CA GLN A 328 12.03 22.47 12.33
C GLN A 328 10.75 21.61 12.19
N LEU A 329 9.62 22.14 12.62
CA LEU A 329 8.33 21.47 12.49
C LEU A 329 7.71 21.81 11.14
N GLY A 330 7.34 20.79 10.37
CA GLY A 330 6.49 20.99 9.19
C GLY A 330 5.08 21.34 9.68
N THR A 331 4.62 22.55 9.41
CA THR A 331 3.25 22.96 9.67
C THR A 331 2.36 22.57 8.51
N SER A 332 1.16 22.01 8.80
CA SER A 332 0.13 21.78 7.79
C SER A 332 -0.58 23.11 7.47
N GLY A 333 0.16 24.09 6.98
CA GLY A 333 -0.42 25.27 6.39
C GLY A 333 -1.03 24.95 5.02
N ASP A 334 -2.18 25.53 4.72
CA ASP A 334 -2.87 25.42 3.43
C ASP A 334 -1.90 25.46 2.25
N LEU A 335 -2.07 24.51 1.33
CA LEU A 335 -1.30 24.40 0.07
C LEU A 335 -1.41 25.64 -0.85
N THR A 336 -2.05 26.73 -0.40
CA THR A 336 -2.23 27.99 -1.12
C THR A 336 -1.12 29.02 -0.89
N HIS A 337 -0.28 28.85 0.15
CA HIS A 337 0.87 29.73 0.38
C HIS A 337 2.18 28.99 0.14
N LEU A 338 2.92 29.40 -0.86
CA LEU A 338 4.24 28.89 -1.29
C LEU A 338 5.37 29.12 -0.25
N GLU A 339 5.07 29.68 0.89
CA GLU A 339 6.00 29.81 2.02
C GLU A 339 5.63 28.77 3.09
N ALA A 340 6.31 27.62 3.04
CA ALA A 340 6.30 26.68 4.15
C ALA A 340 6.88 27.39 5.38
N SER A 341 6.02 27.91 6.25
CA SER A 341 6.43 28.46 7.55
C SER A 341 6.90 27.28 8.43
N SER A 342 8.19 27.00 8.40
CA SER A 342 8.82 26.06 9.31
C SER A 342 8.96 26.73 10.67
N ALA A 343 8.12 26.35 11.63
CA ALA A 343 8.29 26.79 13.00
C ALA A 343 9.47 26.05 13.65
N VAL A 344 10.38 26.78 14.24
CA VAL A 344 11.46 26.20 15.04
C VAL A 344 10.91 25.96 16.46
N TRP A 345 10.99 24.70 16.91
CA TRP A 345 10.54 24.28 18.23
C TRP A 345 11.71 23.68 19.02
N GLU A 346 11.80 24.05 20.29
CA GLU A 346 12.76 23.50 21.26
C GLU A 346 12.00 22.78 22.36
N ALA A 347 12.36 21.52 22.62
CA ALA A 347 11.74 20.73 23.66
C ALA A 347 12.19 21.23 25.04
N LYS A 348 11.24 21.50 25.95
CA LYS A 348 11.54 21.68 27.38
C LYS A 348 11.55 20.32 28.05
N VAL A 349 12.75 19.83 28.38
CA VAL A 349 12.96 18.46 28.85
C VAL A 349 13.18 18.42 30.33
N GLY A 350 12.31 17.72 31.06
CA GLY A 350 12.50 17.33 32.43
C GLY A 350 12.98 15.88 32.55
N ILE A 351 13.84 15.59 33.52
CA ILE A 351 14.40 14.25 33.72
C ILE A 351 14.19 13.78 35.14
N GLY A 352 13.73 12.55 35.31
CA GLY A 352 13.71 11.85 36.58
C GLY A 352 14.56 10.57 36.48
N VAL A 353 15.46 10.39 37.40
CA VAL A 353 16.38 9.24 37.48
C VAL A 353 16.17 8.51 38.79
N LEU A 354 15.94 7.20 38.73
CA LEU A 354 15.73 6.35 39.90
C LEU A 354 16.43 5.01 39.71
N VAL A 355 17.17 4.56 40.70
CA VAL A 355 17.62 3.17 40.81
C VAL A 355 16.57 2.43 41.64
N ALA A 356 15.77 1.62 40.97
CA ALA A 356 14.72 0.87 41.64
C ALA A 356 15.27 -0.46 42.18
N PRO A 357 15.15 -0.71 43.50
CA PRO A 357 15.50 -1.99 44.09
C PRO A 357 14.52 -3.08 43.64
N VAL A 358 14.93 -4.34 43.76
CA VAL A 358 14.15 -5.52 43.30
C VAL A 358 12.75 -5.57 43.93
N GLU A 359 12.63 -5.12 45.18
CA GLU A 359 11.38 -5.15 45.95
C GLU A 359 10.38 -4.06 45.54
N MET A 360 10.83 -3.05 44.76
CA MET A 360 9.95 -1.94 44.37
C MET A 360 9.06 -2.32 43.21
N PRO A 361 7.71 -2.19 43.32
CA PRO A 361 6.80 -2.44 42.19
C PRO A 361 7.14 -1.56 41.00
N PRO A 362 7.18 -2.09 39.77
CA PRO A 362 7.54 -1.34 38.55
C PRO A 362 6.72 -0.08 38.33
N ARG A 363 5.42 -0.13 38.65
CA ARG A 363 4.51 1.02 38.54
C ARG A 363 4.92 2.17 39.47
N LEU A 364 5.35 1.84 40.68
CA LEU A 364 5.80 2.83 41.66
C LEU A 364 7.11 3.49 41.21
N ALA A 365 8.08 2.69 40.74
CA ALA A 365 9.35 3.19 40.23
C ALA A 365 9.14 4.17 39.05
N ILE A 366 8.30 3.84 38.10
CA ILE A 366 7.98 4.72 36.97
C ILE A 366 7.26 5.99 37.46
N ALA A 367 6.30 5.87 38.38
CA ALA A 367 5.56 7.01 38.94
C ALA A 367 6.47 7.99 39.66
N GLN A 368 7.39 7.49 40.50
CA GLN A 368 8.39 8.32 41.21
C GLN A 368 9.33 9.02 40.21
N ALA A 369 9.91 8.28 39.25
CA ALA A 369 10.78 8.87 38.25
C ALA A 369 10.03 9.91 37.38
N ARG A 370 8.72 9.67 37.08
CA ARG A 370 7.91 10.65 36.40
C ARG A 370 7.62 11.90 37.21
N ALA A 371 7.37 11.76 38.50
CA ALA A 371 7.21 12.91 39.40
C ALA A 371 8.47 13.78 39.42
N MET A 372 9.66 13.16 39.55
CA MET A 372 10.96 13.86 39.47
C MET A 372 11.13 14.59 38.11
N SER A 373 10.73 13.98 36.99
CA SER A 373 10.89 14.59 35.67
C SER A 373 9.98 15.80 35.44
N ARG A 374 8.91 15.95 36.20
CA ARG A 374 7.99 17.11 36.12
C ARG A 374 8.35 18.25 37.07
N SER A 375 9.14 17.97 38.10
CA SER A 375 9.62 18.97 39.07
C SER A 375 10.97 19.59 38.69
N ALA A 376 11.65 19.05 37.70
CA ALA A 376 12.91 19.52 37.15
C ALA A 376 12.69 20.37 35.89
#